data_54f2a2df9b39728e1f569dd3c6ab34f7
#
_entry.id   54f2a2df9b39728e1f569dd3c6ab34f7
#
_cell.length_a   1.000
_cell.length_b   1.000
_cell.length_c   1.000
_cell.angle_alpha   90.00
_cell.angle_beta   90.00
_cell.angle_gamma   90.00
#
_symmetry.space_group_name_H-M   'P 1'
#
loop_
_entity.id
_entity.type
_entity.pdbx_description
1 polymer ?
#
loop_
_entity_poly.entity_id
_entity_poly.type
_entity_poly.pdbx_seq_one_letter_code
_entity_poly.pdbx_strand_id
1 'polypeptide(L)'
;TVSPVSVASSAISTTNIFRGQVHTFYPAQLGISEGSVFALYRDRGGVIWLGDGWNIFRSADKGRTFEKVEQFGYAYMRDILEDKSGNIWVATMGNGIFRYNPQTDQMVKYQCVPGDSTSIGTNEVTGISEDSKGLLWFSTDRGGLLCFNPETGRFRTYTKANGLPDNVTYKVVEDAQHRIWFGTDRGLVCLHPETDSLQVFNRNDGLPDNPVSYTHLR
;
A
#
# COMPACT_ATOMS: atom_id res chain seq x y z
N THR A 1 8.47 -8.12 41.80
CA THR A 1 7.98 -9.25 40.98
C THR A 1 6.51 -9.02 40.70
N VAL A 2 6.23 -8.39 39.56
CA VAL A 2 4.87 -8.28 39.03
C VAL A 2 4.73 -9.36 37.99
N SER A 3 3.84 -10.32 38.22
CA SER A 3 3.51 -11.38 37.26
C SER A 3 2.87 -10.76 36.01
N PRO A 4 3.22 -11.21 34.81
CA PRO A 4 2.60 -10.73 33.59
C PRO A 4 1.16 -11.25 33.53
N VAL A 5 0.20 -10.34 33.54
CA VAL A 5 -1.20 -10.63 33.20
C VAL A 5 -1.25 -10.80 31.69
N SER A 6 -1.57 -12.01 31.25
CA SER A 6 -1.83 -12.29 29.84
C SER A 6 -3.13 -11.61 29.43
N VAL A 7 -3.05 -10.50 28.73
CA VAL A 7 -4.18 -9.95 27.97
C VAL A 7 -4.01 -10.38 26.53
N ALA A 8 -4.82 -11.33 26.12
CA ALA A 8 -4.97 -11.71 24.72
C ALA A 8 -5.58 -10.55 23.94
N SER A 9 -5.12 -10.40 22.71
CA SER A 9 -5.56 -9.55 21.60
C SER A 9 -4.97 -8.14 21.53
N SER A 10 -4.33 -7.91 20.39
CA SER A 10 -3.79 -6.66 19.81
C SER A 10 -2.53 -6.04 20.41
N ALA A 11 -1.62 -6.83 20.94
CA ALA A 11 -0.26 -6.35 21.15
C ALA A 11 0.48 -6.28 19.81
N ILE A 12 0.86 -5.08 19.36
CA ILE A 12 1.83 -4.91 18.30
C ILE A 12 3.16 -5.41 18.86
N SER A 13 3.55 -6.63 18.48
CA SER A 13 4.88 -7.13 18.73
C SER A 13 5.84 -6.50 17.73
N THR A 14 6.47 -5.38 18.09
CA THR A 14 7.64 -4.89 17.35
C THR A 14 8.81 -5.79 17.72
N THR A 15 9.09 -6.75 16.85
CA THR A 15 10.27 -7.62 16.99
C THR A 15 11.50 -6.79 16.69
N ASN A 16 12.13 -6.25 17.72
CA ASN A 16 13.45 -5.66 17.61
C ASN A 16 14.45 -6.83 17.65
N ILE A 17 14.83 -7.36 16.48
CA ILE A 17 15.85 -8.42 16.36
C ILE A 17 17.23 -7.79 16.59
N PHE A 18 17.46 -7.33 17.81
CA PHE A 18 18.80 -7.06 18.32
C PHE A 18 19.08 -8.08 19.44
N ARG A 19 19.94 -9.07 19.17
CA ARG A 19 20.42 -10.10 20.11
C ARG A 19 19.37 -11.10 20.63
N GLY A 20 18.35 -11.44 19.84
CA GLY A 20 17.41 -12.51 20.20
C GLY A 20 16.46 -12.20 21.36
N GLN A 21 16.31 -10.92 21.74
CA GLN A 21 15.33 -10.48 22.72
C GLN A 21 14.09 -9.90 22.02
N VAL A 22 12.93 -10.36 22.42
CA VAL A 22 11.63 -9.82 22.01
C VAL A 22 11.18 -8.85 23.08
N HIS A 23 10.94 -7.60 22.69
CA HIS A 23 10.37 -6.58 23.56
C HIS A 23 8.91 -6.35 23.18
N THR A 24 8.02 -6.45 24.14
CA THR A 24 6.59 -6.14 23.96
C THR A 24 6.32 -4.76 24.53
N PHE A 25 5.77 -3.88 23.71
CA PHE A 25 5.33 -2.54 24.11
C PHE A 25 3.81 -2.45 24.01
N TYR A 26 3.20 -1.73 24.93
CA TYR A 26 1.77 -1.42 24.85
C TYR A 26 1.55 -0.18 23.97
N PRO A 27 0.49 -0.11 23.16
CA PRO A 27 0.22 1.01 22.26
C PRO A 27 0.28 2.38 22.94
N ALA A 28 -0.32 2.54 24.10
CA ALA A 28 -0.30 3.80 24.85
C ALA A 28 1.10 4.27 25.25
N GLN A 29 2.06 3.36 25.46
CA GLN A 29 3.45 3.69 25.79
C GLN A 29 4.20 4.22 24.55
N LEU A 30 3.75 3.86 23.37
CA LEU A 30 4.31 4.29 22.10
C LEU A 30 3.63 5.53 21.53
N GLY A 31 2.53 6.01 22.13
CA GLY A 31 1.75 7.14 21.62
C GLY A 31 0.81 6.78 20.48
N ILE A 32 0.54 5.49 20.25
CA ILE A 32 -0.40 5.00 19.25
C ILE A 32 -1.73 4.60 19.87
N SER A 33 -2.82 4.69 19.09
CA SER A 33 -4.14 4.27 19.55
C SER A 33 -4.24 2.74 19.67
N GLU A 34 -5.17 2.27 20.51
CA GLU A 34 -5.50 0.85 20.57
C GLU A 34 -6.17 0.43 19.26
N GLY A 35 -5.49 -0.39 18.46
CA GLY A 35 -6.01 -0.85 17.17
C GLY A 35 -5.07 -1.86 16.51
N SER A 36 -5.53 -2.41 15.39
CA SER A 36 -4.71 -3.29 14.57
C SER A 36 -3.82 -2.46 13.64
N VAL A 37 -2.55 -2.85 13.51
CA VAL A 37 -1.65 -2.26 12.52
C VAL A 37 -1.91 -2.92 11.17
N PHE A 38 -2.27 -2.11 10.19
CA PHE A 38 -2.56 -2.56 8.82
C PHE A 38 -1.42 -2.24 7.85
N ALA A 39 -0.63 -1.21 8.14
CA ALA A 39 0.51 -0.84 7.31
C ALA A 39 1.70 -0.46 8.19
N LEU A 40 2.88 -0.90 7.79
CA LEU A 40 4.15 -0.59 8.44
C LEU A 40 5.20 -0.41 7.36
N TYR A 41 5.91 0.71 7.39
CA TYR A 41 6.92 1.05 6.43
C TYR A 41 8.10 1.76 7.10
N ARG A 42 9.31 1.51 6.64
CA ARG A 42 10.51 2.25 7.05
C ARG A 42 11.05 2.98 5.83
N ASP A 43 11.08 4.31 5.88
CA ASP A 43 11.62 5.12 4.81
C ASP A 43 13.15 5.08 4.76
N ARG A 44 13.74 5.67 3.71
CA ARG A 44 15.20 5.74 3.52
C ARG A 44 15.91 6.58 4.58
N GLY A 45 15.22 7.53 5.17
CA GLY A 45 15.70 8.32 6.32
C GLY A 45 15.71 7.55 7.64
N GLY A 46 15.09 6.35 7.66
CA GLY A 46 14.99 5.51 8.84
C GLY A 46 13.78 5.82 9.72
N VAL A 47 12.90 6.73 9.31
CA VAL A 47 11.62 6.99 9.98
C VAL A 47 10.69 5.79 9.77
N ILE A 48 10.05 5.36 10.82
CA ILE A 48 9.06 4.28 10.79
C ILE A 48 7.67 4.91 10.68
N TRP A 49 6.94 4.50 9.66
CA TRP A 49 5.55 4.89 9.41
C TRP A 49 4.63 3.74 9.76
N LEU A 50 3.55 4.04 10.48
CA LEU A 50 2.61 3.05 10.98
C LEU A 50 1.18 3.52 10.75
N GLY A 51 0.34 2.61 10.29
CA GLY A 51 -1.10 2.80 10.16
C GLY A 51 -1.90 1.88 11.08
N ASP A 52 -2.72 2.44 11.96
CA ASP A 52 -3.58 1.68 12.88
C ASP A 52 -5.00 1.42 12.35
N GLY A 53 -5.19 1.64 11.06
CA GLY A 53 -6.48 1.52 10.37
C GLY A 53 -7.22 2.84 10.23
N TRP A 54 -6.96 3.84 11.08
CA TRP A 54 -7.64 5.13 11.02
C TRP A 54 -6.71 6.33 11.06
N ASN A 55 -5.52 6.14 11.61
CA ASN A 55 -4.53 7.18 11.78
C ASN A 55 -3.18 6.74 11.23
N ILE A 56 -2.38 7.71 10.86
CA ILE A 56 -0.99 7.52 10.49
C ILE A 56 -0.10 8.10 11.56
N PHE A 57 0.86 7.31 11.96
CA PHE A 57 1.90 7.68 12.92
C PHE A 57 3.26 7.57 12.27
N ARG A 58 4.20 8.36 12.77
CA ARG A 58 5.61 8.26 12.42
C ARG A 58 6.48 8.20 13.67
N SER A 59 7.61 7.52 13.56
CA SER A 59 8.64 7.47 14.58
C SER A 59 9.99 7.83 13.97
N ALA A 60 10.62 8.89 14.47
CA ALA A 60 11.97 9.32 14.09
C ALA A 60 13.06 8.78 15.05
N ASP A 61 12.66 8.11 16.13
CA ASP A 61 13.53 7.66 17.22
C ASP A 61 13.70 6.13 17.25
N LYS A 62 13.59 5.48 16.09
CA LYS A 62 13.72 4.02 15.90
C LYS A 62 12.62 3.21 16.59
N GLY A 63 11.40 3.75 16.63
CA GLY A 63 10.22 3.07 17.17
C GLY A 63 10.09 3.16 18.69
N ARG A 64 10.78 4.09 19.34
CA ARG A 64 10.61 4.30 20.79
C ARG A 64 9.34 5.08 21.10
N THR A 65 9.04 6.08 20.28
CA THR A 65 7.79 6.85 20.34
C THR A 65 7.22 7.04 18.94
N PHE A 66 5.90 7.22 18.87
CA PHE A 66 5.19 7.52 17.64
C PHE A 66 4.38 8.78 17.81
N GLU A 67 4.41 9.65 16.83
CA GLU A 67 3.58 10.84 16.76
C GLU A 67 2.57 10.72 15.61
N LYS A 68 1.35 11.13 15.86
CA LYS A 68 0.31 11.15 14.83
C LYS A 68 0.61 12.22 13.79
N VAL A 69 0.44 11.87 12.52
CA VAL A 69 0.56 12.82 11.40
C VAL A 69 -0.83 13.31 11.05
N GLU A 70 -1.20 14.48 11.58
CA GLU A 70 -2.57 15.02 11.53
C GLU A 70 -3.04 15.36 10.11
N GLN A 71 -2.12 15.61 9.17
CA GLN A 71 -2.40 15.95 7.78
C GLN A 71 -3.19 14.88 7.04
N PHE A 72 -3.06 13.61 7.44
CA PHE A 72 -3.82 12.52 6.83
C PHE A 72 -5.28 12.47 7.29
N GLY A 73 -5.59 13.07 8.45
CA GLY A 73 -6.93 13.02 9.02
C GLY A 73 -7.34 11.59 9.37
N TYR A 74 -8.62 11.29 9.12
CA TYR A 74 -9.20 9.97 9.38
C TYR A 74 -9.23 9.17 8.09
N ALA A 75 -8.32 8.19 7.92
CA ALA A 75 -8.19 7.42 6.70
C ALA A 75 -7.91 5.94 7.00
N TYR A 76 -8.76 5.04 6.49
CA TYR A 76 -8.55 3.60 6.61
C TYR A 76 -7.42 3.15 5.69
N MET A 77 -6.25 3.00 6.27
CA MET A 77 -5.01 2.77 5.57
C MET A 77 -4.81 1.31 5.22
N ARG A 78 -4.26 1.07 4.03
CA ARG A 78 -3.97 -0.27 3.53
C ARG A 78 -2.49 -0.50 3.24
N ASP A 79 -1.81 0.52 2.71
CA ASP A 79 -0.40 0.40 2.34
C ASP A 79 0.30 1.75 2.38
N ILE A 80 1.62 1.74 2.59
CA ILE A 80 2.49 2.91 2.63
C ILE A 80 3.75 2.61 1.82
N LEU A 81 4.22 3.60 1.06
CA LEU A 81 5.46 3.52 0.30
C LEU A 81 6.12 4.89 0.20
N GLU A 82 7.46 4.94 0.28
CA GLU A 82 8.25 6.11 -0.10
C GLU A 82 8.70 5.99 -1.55
N ASP A 83 8.37 6.99 -2.40
CA ASP A 83 8.83 7.03 -3.79
C ASP A 83 10.30 7.47 -3.91
N LYS A 84 10.88 7.36 -5.10
CA LYS A 84 12.27 7.76 -5.37
C LYS A 84 12.55 9.24 -5.07
N SER A 85 11.52 10.08 -5.05
CA SER A 85 11.61 11.50 -4.73
C SER A 85 11.48 11.82 -3.24
N GLY A 86 11.25 10.80 -2.39
CA GLY A 86 11.09 10.97 -0.94
C GLY A 86 9.68 11.36 -0.49
N ASN A 87 8.69 11.27 -1.37
CA ASN A 87 7.31 11.45 -0.95
C ASN A 87 6.77 10.15 -0.33
N ILE A 88 5.97 10.28 0.70
CA ILE A 88 5.24 9.18 1.32
C ILE A 88 3.88 9.05 0.65
N TRP A 89 3.64 7.91 0.06
CA TRP A 89 2.37 7.56 -0.56
C TRP A 89 1.58 6.63 0.34
N VAL A 90 0.29 6.88 0.44
CA VAL A 90 -0.62 6.11 1.28
C VAL A 90 -1.84 5.70 0.49
N ALA A 91 -2.07 4.39 0.44
CA ALA A 91 -3.28 3.79 -0.12
C ALA A 91 -4.34 3.63 0.97
N THR A 92 -5.59 3.99 0.67
CA THR A 92 -6.68 3.93 1.64
C THR A 92 -7.94 3.27 1.08
N MET A 93 -8.72 2.68 1.96
CA MET A 93 -10.08 2.23 1.66
C MET A 93 -11.06 3.37 1.91
N GLY A 94 -11.60 3.93 0.82
CA GLY A 94 -12.64 4.96 0.86
C GLY A 94 -12.15 6.41 0.76
N ASN A 95 -10.84 6.68 0.94
CA ASN A 95 -10.31 8.05 0.88
C ASN A 95 -9.36 8.29 -0.31
N GLY A 96 -9.14 7.28 -1.16
CA GLY A 96 -8.25 7.36 -2.32
C GLY A 96 -6.77 7.25 -1.95
N ILE A 97 -5.95 8.07 -2.57
CA ILE A 97 -4.50 8.06 -2.46
C ILE A 97 -4.02 9.38 -1.88
N PHE A 98 -3.12 9.33 -0.91
CA PHE A 98 -2.42 10.51 -0.39
C PHE A 98 -0.97 10.48 -0.84
N ARG A 99 -0.44 11.65 -1.22
CA ARG A 99 0.99 11.90 -1.39
C ARG A 99 1.40 12.98 -0.41
N TYR A 100 2.28 12.65 0.51
CA TYR A 100 2.80 13.54 1.53
C TYR A 100 4.30 13.77 1.33
N ASN A 101 4.72 15.02 1.30
CA ASN A 101 6.14 15.38 1.28
C ASN A 101 6.60 15.75 2.70
N PRO A 102 7.42 14.91 3.36
CA PRO A 102 7.86 15.16 4.74
C PRO A 102 8.76 16.38 4.91
N GLN A 103 9.41 16.84 3.83
CA GLN A 103 10.34 17.98 3.87
C GLN A 103 9.62 19.33 3.81
N THR A 104 8.50 19.37 3.07
CA THR A 104 7.72 20.61 2.87
C THR A 104 6.41 20.61 3.65
N ASP A 105 6.07 19.51 4.30
CA ASP A 105 4.79 19.27 4.99
C ASP A 105 3.56 19.41 4.06
N GLN A 106 3.76 19.20 2.76
CA GLN A 106 2.69 19.34 1.77
C GLN A 106 1.98 18.01 1.53
N MET A 107 0.66 18.07 1.48
CA MET A 107 -0.21 16.96 1.20
C MET A 107 -0.97 17.18 -0.12
N VAL A 108 -0.98 16.16 -0.97
CA VAL A 108 -1.86 16.06 -2.14
C VAL A 108 -2.74 14.83 -2.00
N LYS A 109 -4.03 14.98 -2.29
CA LYS A 109 -5.00 13.91 -2.21
C LYS A 109 -5.60 13.64 -3.58
N TYR A 110 -5.55 12.40 -4.03
CA TYR A 110 -6.16 11.93 -5.27
C TYR A 110 -7.41 11.12 -4.93
N GLN A 111 -8.56 11.56 -5.40
CA GLN A 111 -9.85 10.91 -5.13
C GLN A 111 -10.63 10.68 -6.41
N CYS A 112 -11.52 9.69 -6.36
CA CYS A 112 -12.53 9.51 -7.38
C CYS A 112 -13.53 10.66 -7.30
N VAL A 113 -13.67 11.39 -8.42
CA VAL A 113 -14.64 12.47 -8.56
C VAL A 113 -15.67 12.03 -9.61
N PRO A 114 -16.93 11.84 -9.24
CA PRO A 114 -17.96 11.43 -10.18
C PRO A 114 -18.07 12.39 -11.37
N GLY A 115 -18.00 11.85 -12.59
CA GLY A 115 -18.06 12.62 -13.82
C GLY A 115 -16.73 13.23 -14.30
N ASP A 116 -15.66 13.13 -13.53
CA ASP A 116 -14.32 13.55 -13.92
C ASP A 116 -13.49 12.32 -14.35
N SER A 117 -13.33 12.15 -15.67
CA SER A 117 -12.55 11.04 -16.25
C SER A 117 -11.05 11.16 -16.01
N THR A 118 -10.55 12.29 -15.50
CA THR A 118 -9.14 12.50 -15.15
C THR A 118 -8.83 12.14 -13.71
N SER A 119 -9.86 11.92 -12.89
CA SER A 119 -9.72 11.45 -11.52
C SER A 119 -9.45 9.94 -11.45
N ILE A 120 -9.00 9.44 -10.29
CA ILE A 120 -8.89 8.01 -10.08
C ILE A 120 -10.26 7.33 -10.10
N GLY A 121 -10.34 6.10 -10.65
CA GLY A 121 -11.62 5.41 -10.85
C GLY A 121 -12.30 4.90 -9.58
N THR A 122 -11.60 4.89 -8.45
CA THR A 122 -12.11 4.42 -7.15
C THR A 122 -11.34 5.05 -6.00
N ASN A 123 -11.98 5.18 -4.83
CA ASN A 123 -11.34 5.55 -3.57
C ASN A 123 -10.84 4.34 -2.75
N GLU A 124 -11.08 3.12 -3.25
CA GLU A 124 -10.75 1.88 -2.55
C GLU A 124 -9.42 1.32 -3.06
N VAL A 125 -8.32 1.85 -2.53
CA VAL A 125 -6.95 1.50 -2.95
C VAL A 125 -6.31 0.58 -1.92
N THR A 126 -5.78 -0.55 -2.38
CA THR A 126 -5.38 -1.67 -1.50
C THR A 126 -3.87 -1.89 -1.42
N GLY A 127 -3.09 -1.37 -2.37
CA GLY A 127 -1.64 -1.54 -2.38
C GLY A 127 -0.95 -0.55 -3.28
N ILE A 128 0.36 -0.38 -3.03
CA ILE A 128 1.25 0.52 -3.77
C ILE A 128 2.52 -0.23 -4.15
N SER A 129 3.04 0.03 -5.35
CA SER A 129 4.36 -0.41 -5.78
C SER A 129 4.99 0.68 -6.66
N GLU A 130 6.31 0.82 -6.63
CA GLU A 130 7.06 1.67 -7.55
C GLU A 130 7.90 0.79 -8.45
N ASP A 131 7.85 1.01 -9.76
CA ASP A 131 8.68 0.28 -10.71
C ASP A 131 10.07 0.91 -10.88
N SER A 132 10.92 0.24 -11.65
CA SER A 132 12.30 0.70 -11.91
C SER A 132 12.36 2.05 -12.63
N LYS A 133 11.32 2.41 -13.38
CA LYS A 133 11.18 3.70 -14.07
C LYS A 133 10.61 4.81 -13.19
N GLY A 134 10.15 4.48 -11.98
CA GLY A 134 9.56 5.43 -11.04
C GLY A 134 8.06 5.67 -11.27
N LEU A 135 7.40 4.84 -12.07
CA LEU A 135 5.95 4.84 -12.14
C LEU A 135 5.38 4.18 -10.87
N LEU A 136 4.31 4.75 -10.37
CA LEU A 136 3.62 4.23 -9.19
C LEU A 136 2.38 3.44 -9.61
N TRP A 137 2.29 2.23 -9.15
CA TRP A 137 1.23 1.29 -9.43
C TRP A 137 0.37 1.08 -8.20
N PHE A 138 -0.95 1.22 -8.35
CA PHE A 138 -1.89 1.08 -7.25
C PHE A 138 -2.89 -0.02 -7.58
N SER A 139 -2.93 -1.04 -6.73
CA SER A 139 -3.99 -2.05 -6.76
C SER A 139 -5.25 -1.51 -6.09
N THR A 140 -6.41 -1.94 -6.57
CA THR A 140 -7.69 -1.43 -6.08
C THR A 140 -8.72 -2.54 -5.88
N ASP A 141 -9.69 -2.29 -5.01
CA ASP A 141 -10.91 -3.06 -4.96
C ASP A 141 -11.91 -2.47 -5.99
N ARG A 142 -12.12 -3.20 -7.09
CA ARG A 142 -13.06 -2.91 -8.19
C ARG A 142 -12.77 -1.71 -9.10
N GLY A 143 -11.67 -0.99 -8.91
CA GLY A 143 -11.29 0.13 -9.78
C GLY A 143 -10.31 -0.24 -10.90
N GLY A 144 -9.84 -1.49 -10.94
CA GLY A 144 -8.78 -1.92 -11.83
C GLY A 144 -7.38 -1.59 -11.29
N LEU A 145 -6.39 -1.54 -12.16
CA LEU A 145 -5.02 -1.16 -11.84
C LEU A 145 -4.78 0.29 -12.25
N LEU A 146 -4.30 1.10 -11.30
CA LEU A 146 -3.93 2.49 -11.58
C LEU A 146 -2.41 2.57 -11.75
N CYS A 147 -1.97 3.35 -12.72
CA CYS A 147 -0.58 3.72 -12.93
C CYS A 147 -0.46 5.24 -12.89
N PHE A 148 0.35 5.77 -11.98
CA PHE A 148 0.64 7.20 -11.87
C PHE A 148 2.03 7.50 -12.40
N ASN A 149 2.13 8.47 -13.28
CA ASN A 149 3.40 8.99 -13.76
C ASN A 149 3.73 10.30 -13.02
N PRO A 150 4.75 10.30 -12.15
CA PRO A 150 5.13 11.50 -11.38
C PRO A 150 5.60 12.68 -12.25
N GLU A 151 6.19 12.42 -13.42
CA GLU A 151 6.67 13.46 -14.32
C GLU A 151 5.53 14.24 -14.96
N THR A 152 4.45 13.55 -15.33
CA THR A 152 3.28 14.18 -15.97
C THR A 152 2.18 14.54 -14.99
N GLY A 153 2.21 13.97 -13.77
CA GLY A 153 1.17 14.11 -12.76
C GLY A 153 -0.15 13.43 -13.12
N ARG A 154 -0.14 12.46 -14.07
CA ARG A 154 -1.36 11.84 -14.60
C ARG A 154 -1.49 10.39 -14.19
N PHE A 155 -2.75 9.99 -13.99
CA PHE A 155 -3.13 8.59 -13.85
C PHE A 155 -3.50 7.97 -15.19
N ARG A 156 -3.16 6.70 -15.32
CA ARG A 156 -3.68 5.78 -16.32
C ARG A 156 -4.36 4.63 -15.60
N THR A 157 -5.52 4.20 -16.08
CA THR A 157 -6.30 3.15 -15.45
C THR A 157 -6.48 1.98 -16.41
N TYR A 158 -6.20 0.77 -15.94
CA TYR A 158 -6.45 -0.48 -16.63
C TYR A 158 -7.65 -1.16 -15.98
N THR A 159 -8.64 -1.49 -16.79
CA THR A 159 -9.91 -2.08 -16.33
C THR A 159 -10.34 -3.22 -17.27
N LYS A 160 -11.45 -3.85 -16.95
CA LYS A 160 -12.08 -4.83 -17.87
C LYS A 160 -12.37 -4.24 -19.25
N ALA A 161 -12.64 -2.95 -19.36
CA ALA A 161 -12.84 -2.28 -20.64
C ALA A 161 -11.56 -2.24 -21.51
N ASN A 162 -10.39 -2.33 -20.87
CA ASN A 162 -9.09 -2.39 -21.55
C ASN A 162 -8.50 -3.82 -21.57
N GLY A 163 -9.27 -4.84 -21.21
CA GLY A 163 -8.84 -6.24 -21.32
C GLY A 163 -8.40 -6.91 -20.03
N LEU A 164 -8.53 -6.28 -18.85
CA LEU A 164 -8.34 -6.99 -17.59
C LEU A 164 -9.39 -8.09 -17.41
N PRO A 165 -9.04 -9.23 -16.83
CA PRO A 165 -10.01 -10.29 -16.52
C PRO A 165 -10.97 -9.90 -15.40
N ASP A 166 -10.50 -9.06 -14.44
CA ASP A 166 -11.29 -8.50 -13.37
C ASP A 166 -10.79 -7.11 -12.96
N ASN A 167 -11.66 -6.30 -12.32
CA ASN A 167 -11.30 -4.98 -11.79
C ASN A 167 -10.80 -5.01 -10.33
N VAL A 168 -10.93 -6.13 -9.63
CA VAL A 168 -10.24 -6.34 -8.35
C VAL A 168 -8.81 -6.70 -8.67
N THR A 169 -7.87 -5.90 -8.16
CA THR A 169 -6.43 -6.11 -8.39
C THR A 169 -5.70 -6.23 -7.06
N TYR A 170 -4.66 -7.05 -7.06
CA TYR A 170 -3.84 -7.32 -5.89
C TYR A 170 -2.42 -6.84 -6.10
N LYS A 171 -1.52 -7.25 -5.20
CA LYS A 171 -0.12 -6.81 -5.19
C LYS A 171 0.51 -6.79 -6.59
N VAL A 172 1.21 -5.69 -6.85
CA VAL A 172 1.94 -5.45 -8.11
C VAL A 172 3.42 -5.73 -7.90
N VAL A 173 4.05 -6.42 -8.86
CA VAL A 173 5.47 -6.73 -8.90
C VAL A 173 6.01 -6.46 -10.30
N GLU A 174 7.17 -5.80 -10.41
CA GLU A 174 7.94 -5.70 -11.64
C GLU A 174 8.94 -6.87 -11.74
N ASP A 175 9.05 -7.48 -12.91
CA ASP A 175 10.06 -8.51 -13.16
C ASP A 175 11.33 -7.95 -13.81
N ALA A 176 12.33 -8.81 -13.99
CA ALA A 176 13.62 -8.44 -14.56
C ALA A 176 13.54 -7.99 -16.06
N GLN A 177 12.43 -8.21 -16.73
CA GLN A 177 12.13 -7.74 -18.08
C GLN A 177 11.26 -6.47 -18.09
N HIS A 178 11.09 -5.82 -16.93
CA HIS A 178 10.26 -4.62 -16.75
C HIS A 178 8.78 -4.81 -17.07
N ARG A 179 8.29 -6.06 -16.96
CA ARG A 179 6.87 -6.38 -17.05
C ARG A 179 6.24 -6.24 -15.69
N ILE A 180 4.99 -5.83 -15.67
CA ILE A 180 4.21 -5.63 -14.44
C ILE A 180 3.28 -6.82 -14.23
N TRP A 181 3.46 -7.50 -13.13
CA TRP A 181 2.68 -8.67 -12.74
C TRP A 181 1.76 -8.32 -11.56
N PHE A 182 0.52 -8.73 -11.65
CA PHE A 182 -0.44 -8.52 -10.57
C PHE A 182 -1.55 -9.57 -10.61
N GLY A 183 -2.05 -9.90 -9.42
CA GLY A 183 -3.18 -10.81 -9.28
C GLY A 183 -4.51 -10.10 -9.51
N THR A 184 -5.52 -10.88 -9.90
CA THR A 184 -6.93 -10.47 -9.95
C THR A 184 -7.81 -11.60 -9.42
N ASP A 185 -9.10 -11.34 -9.21
CA ASP A 185 -10.06 -12.40 -8.86
C ASP A 185 -10.23 -13.46 -9.96
N ARG A 186 -9.75 -13.20 -11.18
CA ARG A 186 -9.88 -14.09 -12.33
C ARG A 186 -8.59 -14.50 -12.99
N GLY A 187 -7.48 -14.45 -12.25
CA GLY A 187 -6.18 -14.91 -12.69
C GLY A 187 -5.05 -13.94 -12.45
N LEU A 188 -3.88 -14.34 -12.91
CA LEU A 188 -2.65 -13.55 -12.87
C LEU A 188 -2.52 -12.80 -14.20
N VAL A 189 -2.14 -11.53 -14.14
CA VAL A 189 -1.93 -10.69 -15.32
C VAL A 189 -0.46 -10.30 -15.42
N CYS A 190 0.07 -10.40 -16.63
CA CYS A 190 1.33 -9.82 -17.04
C CYS A 190 1.06 -8.66 -18.01
N LEU A 191 1.40 -7.46 -17.61
CA LEU A 191 1.27 -6.24 -18.42
C LEU A 191 2.65 -5.83 -18.93
N HIS A 192 2.73 -5.53 -20.22
CA HIS A 192 3.88 -4.88 -20.84
C HIS A 192 3.59 -3.37 -20.96
N PRO A 193 4.16 -2.52 -20.08
CA PRO A 193 3.77 -1.11 -19.99
C PRO A 193 4.05 -0.29 -21.24
N GLU A 194 5.03 -0.71 -22.05
CA GLU A 194 5.43 0.02 -23.26
C GLU A 194 4.48 -0.21 -24.44
N THR A 195 3.88 -1.38 -24.51
CA THR A 195 2.98 -1.77 -25.62
C THR A 195 1.52 -1.86 -25.19
N ASP A 196 1.23 -1.74 -23.88
CA ASP A 196 -0.06 -1.97 -23.26
C ASP A 196 -0.64 -3.37 -23.51
N SER A 197 0.19 -4.31 -23.88
CA SER A 197 -0.25 -5.68 -24.10
C SER A 197 -0.40 -6.40 -22.75
N LEU A 198 -1.50 -7.14 -22.65
CA LEU A 198 -1.86 -7.91 -21.47
C LEU A 198 -1.82 -9.41 -21.83
N GLN A 199 -1.21 -10.19 -20.94
CA GLN A 199 -1.30 -11.64 -20.96
C GLN A 199 -1.95 -12.09 -19.66
N VAL A 200 -3.00 -12.92 -19.76
CA VAL A 200 -3.76 -13.41 -18.62
C VAL A 200 -3.50 -14.89 -18.45
N PHE A 201 -3.19 -15.30 -17.23
CA PHE A 201 -2.99 -16.69 -16.83
C PHE A 201 -4.09 -17.08 -15.85
N ASN A 202 -4.63 -18.29 -16.02
CA ASN A 202 -5.71 -18.83 -15.22
C ASN A 202 -5.49 -20.33 -14.93
N ARG A 203 -6.49 -21.02 -14.40
CA ARG A 203 -6.39 -22.46 -14.08
C ARG A 203 -6.04 -23.32 -15.30
N ASN A 204 -6.46 -22.95 -16.51
CA ASN A 204 -6.12 -23.70 -17.72
C ASN A 204 -4.64 -23.57 -18.08
N ASP A 205 -3.97 -22.56 -17.57
CA ASP A 205 -2.54 -22.30 -17.75
C ASP A 205 -1.70 -22.87 -16.59
N GLY A 206 -2.31 -23.63 -15.67
CA GLY A 206 -1.63 -24.33 -14.58
C GLY A 206 -1.62 -23.59 -13.25
N LEU A 207 -2.37 -22.50 -13.10
CA LEU A 207 -2.55 -21.89 -11.77
C LEU A 207 -3.40 -22.78 -10.86
N PRO A 208 -3.10 -22.87 -9.56
CA PRO A 208 -3.84 -23.72 -8.62
C PRO A 208 -5.27 -23.22 -8.40
N ASP A 209 -5.51 -21.92 -8.50
CA ASP A 209 -6.82 -21.30 -8.43
C ASP A 209 -6.87 -19.99 -9.24
N ASN A 210 -8.08 -19.49 -9.55
CA ASN A 210 -8.24 -18.25 -10.31
C ASN A 210 -8.02 -16.99 -9.46
N PRO A 211 -8.50 -16.89 -8.21
CA PRO A 211 -8.12 -15.75 -7.38
C PRO A 211 -6.64 -15.79 -7.03
N VAL A 212 -5.88 -14.82 -7.53
CA VAL A 212 -4.46 -14.65 -7.22
C VAL A 212 -4.31 -13.49 -6.23
N SER A 213 -4.45 -13.81 -4.95
CA SER A 213 -4.36 -12.85 -3.84
C SER A 213 -2.94 -12.73 -3.27
N TYR A 214 -2.75 -11.88 -2.28
CA TYR A 214 -1.47 -11.65 -1.59
C TYR A 214 -0.73 -12.90 -1.10
N THR A 215 -1.43 -13.99 -0.88
CA THR A 215 -0.84 -15.23 -0.37
C THR A 215 -0.09 -16.04 -1.41
N HIS A 216 -0.28 -15.75 -2.71
CA HIS A 216 0.27 -16.52 -3.82
C HIS A 216 1.44 -15.85 -4.54
N LEU A 217 1.70 -14.57 -4.27
CA LEU A 217 2.81 -13.79 -4.85
C LEU A 217 3.96 -13.66 -3.82
N ARG A 218 4.64 -14.76 -3.52
CA ARG A 218 5.88 -14.77 -2.74
C ARG A 218 7.07 -15.05 -3.62
#